data_c80f23bb3b6ebedb18acabd736c517eb
#
_entry.id   c80f23bb3b6ebedb18acabd736c517eb
#
_cell.length_a   1.000
_cell.length_b   1.000
_cell.length_c   1.000
_cell.angle_alpha   90.00
_cell.angle_beta   90.00
_cell.angle_gamma   90.00
#
_symmetry.space_group_name_H-M   'P 1'
#
loop_
_entity.id
_entity.type
_entity.pdbx_description
1 polymer ?
#
loop_
_entity_poly.entity_id
_entity_poly.type
_entity_poly.pdbx_seq_one_letter_code
_entity_poly.pdbx_strand_id
1 'polypeptide(L)'
;MKKIVGILAAAAVLATSVFAADVSAKVKLDGKLLNVDTTKEKDGVSAVSIGHNTDESWNPVLNMAVSGDNYGASVGFYIGKWDYGEDPSKWQGWNHGYGVGLKEWKIWFKPIDVLKFDVGRIDQATNQESIDYDTRLFNYDEWGYRVGFSTNGFTLNVAFHQDHDEFWFSQAANGDAITKGLNVFASYGADFGTILAFVDFNDTFRDIKAAAGYNNQFGDIRLFVDAGIQLDGTKDQESVFGAGFDVGFKYAKDALYFEAYARWFENNFEVLGKEGDPMYLYFKAKFSYKLDPCTLFVYFKDENLMAKKFASTIKAGATGSVGSCNWECYAQIDTGKGANGDKINFAIPVSFSVAF
;
A
#
# COMPACT_ATOMS: atom_id res chain seq x y z
N MET A 1 -24.57 -8.41 -12.98
CA MET A 1 -23.36 -8.14 -13.76
C MET A 1 -23.63 -7.26 -14.99
N LYS A 2 -24.49 -7.62 -15.95
CA LYS A 2 -24.72 -6.80 -17.16
C LYS A 2 -25.14 -5.33 -16.91
N LYS A 3 -25.89 -5.06 -15.84
CA LYS A 3 -26.32 -3.68 -15.48
C LYS A 3 -25.17 -2.83 -14.91
N ILE A 4 -24.24 -3.42 -14.16
CA ILE A 4 -23.08 -2.71 -13.61
C ILE A 4 -22.10 -2.36 -14.74
N VAL A 5 -21.82 -3.30 -15.63
CA VAL A 5 -21.00 -3.05 -16.82
C VAL A 5 -21.60 -1.96 -17.71
N GLY A 6 -22.93 -1.94 -17.86
CA GLY A 6 -23.63 -0.90 -18.62
C GLY A 6 -23.53 0.50 -18.00
N ILE A 7 -23.61 0.62 -16.67
CA ILE A 7 -23.46 1.90 -15.95
C ILE A 7 -22.01 2.40 -16.06
N LEU A 8 -21.03 1.51 -15.95
CA LEU A 8 -19.61 1.85 -16.07
C LEU A 8 -19.26 2.29 -17.49
N ALA A 9 -19.77 1.58 -18.51
CA ALA A 9 -19.57 1.97 -19.91
C ALA A 9 -20.23 3.33 -20.21
N ALA A 10 -21.43 3.59 -19.69
CA ALA A 10 -22.11 4.88 -19.84
C ALA A 10 -21.36 6.02 -19.14
N ALA A 11 -20.83 5.81 -17.93
CA ALA A 11 -20.01 6.79 -17.23
C ALA A 11 -18.71 7.10 -17.96
N ALA A 12 -18.04 6.09 -18.51
CA ALA A 12 -16.83 6.26 -19.31
C ALA A 12 -17.12 7.07 -20.61
N VAL A 13 -18.19 6.73 -21.33
CA VAL A 13 -18.58 7.46 -22.55
C VAL A 13 -18.96 8.92 -22.27
N LEU A 14 -19.66 9.18 -21.17
CA LEU A 14 -20.00 10.56 -20.76
C LEU A 14 -18.75 11.37 -20.38
N ALA A 15 -17.79 10.78 -19.70
CA ALA A 15 -16.54 11.46 -19.32
C ALA A 15 -15.70 11.80 -20.56
N THR A 16 -15.54 10.87 -21.51
CA THR A 16 -14.74 11.12 -22.73
C THR A 16 -15.35 12.15 -23.67
N SER A 17 -16.69 12.24 -23.71
CA SER A 17 -17.38 13.19 -24.60
C SER A 17 -17.34 14.65 -24.10
N VAL A 18 -17.10 14.86 -22.80
CA VAL A 18 -17.18 16.21 -22.20
C VAL A 18 -15.81 16.85 -22.00
N PHE A 19 -14.73 16.06 -21.82
CA PHE A 19 -13.46 16.61 -21.32
C PHE A 19 -12.22 16.29 -22.17
N ALA A 20 -12.31 15.55 -23.27
CA ALA A 20 -11.13 15.05 -24.00
C ALA A 20 -10.07 14.44 -23.05
N ALA A 21 -10.51 13.65 -22.09
CA ALA A 21 -9.69 13.06 -21.03
C ALA A 21 -9.61 11.55 -21.19
N ASP A 22 -8.48 10.98 -20.84
CA ASP A 22 -8.32 9.52 -20.80
C ASP A 22 -9.12 8.94 -19.63
N VAL A 23 -9.90 7.90 -19.91
CA VAL A 23 -10.67 7.18 -18.90
C VAL A 23 -10.14 5.75 -18.84
N SER A 24 -9.85 5.31 -17.62
CA SER A 24 -9.44 3.93 -17.36
C SER A 24 -10.27 3.30 -16.26
N ALA A 25 -10.47 2.00 -16.35
CA ALA A 25 -11.09 1.22 -15.28
C ALA A 25 -10.32 -0.10 -15.09
N LYS A 26 -10.17 -0.53 -13.84
CA LYS A 26 -9.53 -1.80 -13.48
C LYS A 26 -10.40 -2.55 -12.48
N VAL A 27 -10.59 -3.83 -12.72
CA VAL A 27 -11.28 -4.75 -11.81
C VAL A 27 -10.30 -5.85 -11.40
N LYS A 28 -10.20 -6.12 -10.10
CA LYS A 28 -9.39 -7.19 -9.55
C LYS A 28 -10.27 -8.18 -8.79
N LEU A 29 -10.04 -9.47 -8.99
CA LEU A 29 -10.65 -10.57 -8.27
C LEU A 29 -9.54 -11.42 -7.64
N ASP A 30 -9.60 -11.64 -6.36
CA ASP A 30 -8.68 -12.51 -5.62
C ASP A 30 -9.43 -13.68 -5.01
N GLY A 31 -8.76 -14.80 -4.80
CA GLY A 31 -9.31 -16.00 -4.21
C GLY A 31 -8.22 -16.99 -3.78
N LYS A 32 -8.64 -18.09 -3.17
CA LYS A 32 -7.76 -19.21 -2.81
C LYS A 32 -8.34 -20.50 -3.37
N LEU A 33 -7.56 -21.28 -4.10
CA LEU A 33 -7.95 -22.63 -4.56
C LEU A 33 -7.91 -23.64 -3.41
N LEU A 34 -6.99 -23.44 -2.49
CA LEU A 34 -6.84 -24.26 -1.28
C LEU A 34 -6.35 -23.36 -0.16
N ASN A 35 -6.86 -23.57 1.04
CA ASN A 35 -6.37 -22.94 2.26
C ASN A 35 -6.38 -23.96 3.40
N VAL A 36 -5.23 -24.16 4.04
CA VAL A 36 -5.05 -25.03 5.21
C VAL A 36 -4.54 -24.14 6.34
N ASP A 37 -5.42 -23.89 7.30
CA ASP A 37 -5.12 -23.08 8.48
C ASP A 37 -4.99 -23.98 9.70
N THR A 38 -3.78 -24.26 10.12
CA THR A 38 -3.52 -25.12 11.28
C THR A 38 -3.72 -24.41 12.62
N THR A 39 -4.05 -23.13 12.62
CA THR A 39 -4.39 -22.39 13.84
C THR A 39 -5.80 -22.71 14.35
N LYS A 40 -6.68 -23.19 13.47
CA LYS A 40 -8.06 -23.55 13.80
C LYS A 40 -8.14 -25.02 14.21
N GLU A 41 -8.76 -25.28 15.35
CA GLU A 41 -8.89 -26.66 15.88
C GLU A 41 -9.90 -27.53 15.11
N LYS A 42 -10.85 -26.90 14.41
CA LYS A 42 -11.85 -27.57 13.56
C LYS A 42 -11.95 -26.87 12.23
N ASP A 43 -12.04 -27.65 11.16
CA ASP A 43 -12.31 -27.18 9.79
C ASP A 43 -11.28 -26.20 9.20
N GLY A 44 -10.01 -26.34 9.58
CA GLY A 44 -8.91 -25.53 9.06
C GLY A 44 -8.61 -25.68 7.55
N VAL A 45 -9.36 -26.57 6.85
CA VAL A 45 -9.18 -26.79 5.41
C VAL A 45 -10.38 -26.27 4.67
N SER A 46 -10.18 -25.28 3.80
CA SER A 46 -11.18 -24.84 2.85
C SER A 46 -10.70 -25.04 1.42
N ALA A 47 -11.48 -25.77 0.63
CA ALA A 47 -11.27 -25.86 -0.80
C ALA A 47 -12.09 -24.77 -1.49
N VAL A 48 -11.44 -23.94 -2.29
CA VAL A 48 -12.02 -22.88 -3.13
C VAL A 48 -12.79 -21.78 -2.37
N SER A 49 -12.15 -20.65 -2.20
CA SER A 49 -12.81 -19.39 -1.94
C SER A 49 -12.51 -18.41 -3.08
N ILE A 50 -13.51 -18.01 -3.85
CA ILE A 50 -13.38 -17.04 -4.93
C ILE A 50 -14.05 -15.76 -4.49
N GLY A 51 -13.33 -14.63 -4.60
CA GLY A 51 -13.86 -13.30 -4.31
C GLY A 51 -13.90 -12.94 -2.83
N HIS A 52 -13.24 -13.72 -1.98
CA HIS A 52 -13.17 -13.46 -0.55
C HIS A 52 -11.82 -13.87 0.00
N ASN A 53 -10.93 -12.92 0.21
CA ASN A 53 -9.77 -13.13 1.06
C ASN A 53 -10.25 -12.93 2.50
N THR A 54 -10.16 -13.98 3.32
CA THR A 54 -10.69 -13.98 4.70
C THR A 54 -9.93 -13.03 5.64
N ASP A 55 -8.75 -12.53 5.22
CA ASP A 55 -7.90 -11.69 6.04
C ASP A 55 -7.92 -10.21 5.61
N GLU A 56 -8.49 -9.89 4.43
CA GLU A 56 -8.59 -8.53 3.94
C GLU A 56 -9.95 -8.29 3.28
N SER A 57 -10.74 -7.43 3.86
CA SER A 57 -12.08 -7.01 3.42
C SER A 57 -12.13 -6.24 2.08
N TRP A 58 -11.14 -6.41 1.21
CA TRP A 58 -10.83 -5.45 0.15
C TRP A 58 -11.05 -5.92 -1.29
N ASN A 59 -11.72 -7.04 -1.53
CA ASN A 59 -11.91 -7.59 -2.86
C ASN A 59 -13.38 -7.90 -3.20
N PRO A 60 -13.79 -7.67 -4.41
CA PRO A 60 -13.14 -7.04 -5.55
C PRO A 60 -13.11 -5.51 -5.47
N VAL A 61 -12.08 -4.88 -6.08
CA VAL A 61 -11.93 -3.41 -6.15
C VAL A 61 -12.21 -2.95 -7.56
N LEU A 62 -13.03 -1.92 -7.70
CA LEU A 62 -13.21 -1.18 -8.94
C LEU A 62 -12.55 0.19 -8.81
N ASN A 63 -11.51 0.43 -9.59
CA ASN A 63 -10.87 1.73 -9.70
C ASN A 63 -11.26 2.39 -11.01
N MET A 64 -11.58 3.66 -10.96
CA MET A 64 -11.88 4.51 -12.11
C MET A 64 -11.00 5.76 -12.02
N ALA A 65 -10.46 6.20 -13.16
CA ALA A 65 -9.68 7.41 -13.24
C ALA A 65 -10.03 8.17 -14.52
N VAL A 66 -9.90 9.48 -14.43
CA VAL A 66 -9.98 10.41 -15.56
C VAL A 66 -8.81 11.38 -15.45
N SER A 67 -8.10 11.63 -16.54
CA SER A 67 -6.99 12.57 -16.54
C SER A 67 -6.91 13.34 -17.86
N GLY A 68 -6.53 14.58 -17.75
CA GLY A 68 -6.06 15.44 -18.82
C GLY A 68 -4.67 15.98 -18.46
N ASP A 69 -4.13 16.88 -19.28
CA ASP A 69 -2.77 17.40 -19.09
C ASP A 69 -2.59 18.11 -17.74
N ASN A 70 -3.61 18.88 -17.32
CA ASN A 70 -3.54 19.77 -16.15
C ASN A 70 -4.52 19.42 -15.04
N TYR A 71 -5.25 18.33 -15.12
CA TYR A 71 -6.20 17.91 -14.10
C TYR A 71 -6.42 16.39 -14.13
N GLY A 72 -6.96 15.86 -13.06
CA GLY A 72 -7.40 14.47 -12.99
C GLY A 72 -8.19 14.18 -11.74
N ALA A 73 -8.89 13.07 -11.78
CA ALA A 73 -9.61 12.52 -10.65
C ALA A 73 -9.53 10.98 -10.70
N SER A 74 -9.51 10.37 -9.54
CA SER A 74 -9.64 8.92 -9.40
C SER A 74 -10.57 8.59 -8.25
N VAL A 75 -11.24 7.43 -8.36
CA VAL A 75 -12.09 6.88 -7.32
C VAL A 75 -11.97 5.36 -7.31
N GLY A 76 -11.84 4.81 -6.12
CA GLY A 76 -11.82 3.37 -5.87
C GLY A 76 -13.03 2.95 -5.05
N PHE A 77 -13.64 1.83 -5.42
CA PHE A 77 -14.77 1.25 -4.73
C PHE A 77 -14.49 -0.18 -4.31
N TYR A 78 -14.96 -0.57 -3.13
CA TYR A 78 -15.09 -1.97 -2.76
C TYR A 78 -16.41 -2.53 -3.24
N ILE A 79 -16.37 -3.79 -3.64
CA ILE A 79 -17.58 -4.56 -3.92
C ILE A 79 -17.46 -5.86 -3.12
N GLY A 80 -18.20 -6.01 -2.06
CA GLY A 80 -18.08 -7.21 -1.25
C GLY A 80 -18.95 -7.24 0.01
N LYS A 81 -18.75 -8.28 0.80
CA LYS A 81 -19.36 -8.42 2.11
C LYS A 81 -18.54 -7.60 3.11
N TRP A 82 -19.22 -6.76 3.85
CA TRP A 82 -18.65 -5.99 4.93
C TRP A 82 -18.81 -6.77 6.24
N ASP A 83 -17.72 -7.24 6.81
CA ASP A 83 -17.70 -7.69 8.20
C ASP A 83 -17.02 -6.58 9.02
N TYR A 84 -17.80 -5.65 9.47
CA TYR A 84 -17.33 -4.73 10.48
C TYR A 84 -17.61 -5.35 11.85
N GLY A 85 -16.60 -5.69 12.57
CA GLY A 85 -16.56 -6.20 13.91
C GLY A 85 -17.85 -6.24 14.71
N GLU A 86 -17.88 -6.99 15.75
CA GLU A 86 -19.02 -7.40 16.57
C GLU A 86 -19.89 -6.29 17.20
N ASP A 87 -19.72 -5.02 16.84
CA ASP A 87 -20.54 -3.93 17.38
C ASP A 87 -21.60 -3.43 16.40
N PRO A 88 -22.82 -3.99 16.47
CA PRO A 88 -23.94 -3.57 15.62
C PRO A 88 -24.41 -2.14 15.88
N SER A 89 -24.01 -1.52 16.99
CA SER A 89 -24.44 -0.17 17.38
C SER A 89 -23.78 0.93 16.59
N LYS A 90 -22.67 0.65 15.94
CA LYS A 90 -21.94 1.58 15.07
C LYS A 90 -22.52 1.67 13.65
N TRP A 91 -23.58 0.93 13.37
CA TRP A 91 -24.18 0.77 12.06
C TRP A 91 -25.55 1.41 11.98
N GLN A 92 -25.63 2.59 11.47
CA GLN A 92 -26.91 3.16 11.04
C GLN A 92 -27.25 2.63 9.64
N GLY A 93 -27.92 1.46 9.59
CA GLY A 93 -28.77 1.13 8.46
C GLY A 93 -28.29 0.11 7.42
N TRP A 94 -27.14 -0.56 7.56
CA TRP A 94 -26.70 -1.58 6.61
C TRP A 94 -26.51 -2.93 7.31
N ASN A 95 -27.55 -3.74 7.30
CA ASN A 95 -27.48 -5.14 7.74
C ASN A 95 -26.51 -5.91 6.84
N HIS A 96 -25.71 -6.83 7.43
CA HIS A 96 -24.82 -7.79 6.79
C HIS A 96 -25.23 -8.12 5.35
N GLY A 97 -24.61 -7.46 4.38
CA GLY A 97 -24.95 -7.60 2.97
C GLY A 97 -23.77 -7.32 2.07
N TYR A 98 -23.86 -7.80 0.86
CA TYR A 98 -22.95 -7.36 -0.22
C TYR A 98 -23.29 -5.92 -0.59
N GLY A 99 -22.29 -5.07 -0.58
CA GLY A 99 -22.44 -3.66 -0.90
C GLY A 99 -21.28 -3.10 -1.71
N VAL A 100 -21.45 -1.87 -2.16
CA VAL A 100 -20.39 -1.07 -2.79
C VAL A 100 -20.04 0.03 -1.81
N GLY A 101 -18.77 0.11 -1.42
CA GLY A 101 -18.25 1.18 -0.56
C GLY A 101 -17.15 1.97 -1.23
N LEU A 102 -17.01 3.23 -0.86
CA LEU A 102 -15.93 4.08 -1.34
C LEU A 102 -14.64 3.68 -0.62
N LYS A 103 -13.60 3.36 -1.40
CA LYS A 103 -12.27 3.02 -0.90
C LYS A 103 -11.40 4.27 -0.76
N GLU A 104 -11.30 4.99 -1.84
CA GLU A 104 -10.43 6.15 -1.96
C GLU A 104 -10.92 7.04 -3.08
N TRP A 105 -10.59 8.32 -2.99
CA TRP A 105 -10.73 9.23 -4.11
C TRP A 105 -9.61 10.26 -4.05
N LYS A 106 -9.32 10.84 -5.21
CA LYS A 106 -8.33 11.90 -5.36
C LYS A 106 -8.70 12.78 -6.53
N ILE A 107 -8.55 14.08 -6.33
CA ILE A 107 -8.66 15.08 -7.39
C ILE A 107 -7.35 15.85 -7.42
N TRP A 108 -6.85 16.16 -8.59
CA TRP A 108 -5.67 16.99 -8.75
C TRP A 108 -5.81 17.96 -9.91
N PHE A 109 -5.11 19.08 -9.81
CA PHE A 109 -4.99 20.04 -10.90
C PHE A 109 -3.63 20.75 -10.87
N LYS A 110 -3.14 21.15 -12.04
CA LYS A 110 -1.91 21.90 -12.27
C LYS A 110 -2.28 23.24 -12.89
N PRO A 111 -2.34 24.35 -12.13
CA PRO A 111 -2.60 25.66 -12.69
C PRO A 111 -1.46 26.15 -13.58
N ILE A 112 -0.25 25.70 -13.32
CA ILE A 112 0.97 25.87 -14.12
C ILE A 112 1.82 24.61 -14.01
N ASP A 113 2.71 24.37 -14.96
CA ASP A 113 3.49 23.13 -15.08
C ASP A 113 4.28 22.74 -13.84
N VAL A 114 4.77 23.74 -13.09
CA VAL A 114 5.60 23.52 -11.90
C VAL A 114 4.80 23.36 -10.61
N LEU A 115 3.49 23.67 -10.61
CA LEU A 115 2.66 23.68 -9.41
C LEU A 115 1.48 22.72 -9.53
N LYS A 116 1.32 21.85 -8.56
CA LYS A 116 0.23 20.86 -8.48
C LYS A 116 -0.49 20.93 -7.14
N PHE A 117 -1.79 20.84 -7.19
CA PHE A 117 -2.67 20.69 -6.03
C PHE A 117 -3.34 19.33 -6.08
N ASP A 118 -3.34 18.62 -4.96
CA ASP A 118 -4.07 17.36 -4.77
C ASP A 118 -5.02 17.49 -3.58
N VAL A 119 -6.20 16.87 -3.69
CA VAL A 119 -7.18 16.74 -2.60
C VAL A 119 -7.69 15.31 -2.60
N GLY A 120 -7.87 14.73 -1.43
CA GLY A 120 -8.30 13.35 -1.25
C GLY A 120 -7.24 12.50 -0.54
N ARG A 121 -7.07 11.25 -0.92
CA ARG A 121 -6.02 10.40 -0.36
C ARG A 121 -4.65 10.80 -0.90
N ILE A 122 -3.77 11.19 -0.01
CA ILE A 122 -2.41 11.63 -0.31
C ILE A 122 -1.43 10.55 0.16
N ASP A 123 -0.65 10.04 -0.77
CA ASP A 123 0.43 9.09 -0.50
C ASP A 123 1.79 9.75 -0.79
N GLN A 124 2.67 9.78 0.21
CA GLN A 124 4.06 10.21 0.11
C GLN A 124 4.93 9.30 0.97
N ALA A 125 6.13 8.97 0.51
CA ALA A 125 6.97 8.02 1.22
C ALA A 125 8.45 8.25 0.96
N THR A 126 9.28 7.65 1.79
CA THR A 126 10.68 7.37 1.52
C THR A 126 10.83 6.42 0.32
N ASN A 127 12.03 6.00 -0.02
CA ASN A 127 12.22 5.06 -1.11
C ASN A 127 11.41 3.78 -0.88
N GLN A 128 10.88 3.24 -1.95
CA GLN A 128 10.00 2.08 -1.92
C GLN A 128 10.56 0.98 -2.80
N GLU A 129 10.54 -0.22 -2.28
CA GLU A 129 10.77 -1.40 -3.09
C GLU A 129 9.52 -1.75 -3.90
N SER A 130 9.64 -2.64 -4.88
CA SER A 130 8.56 -2.98 -5.80
C SER A 130 7.96 -4.37 -5.61
N ILE A 131 8.40 -5.12 -4.60
CA ILE A 131 7.98 -6.52 -4.42
C ILE A 131 6.50 -6.61 -4.04
N ASP A 132 6.05 -5.80 -3.08
CA ASP A 132 4.67 -5.79 -2.60
C ASP A 132 4.14 -4.40 -2.19
N TYR A 133 4.80 -3.34 -2.59
CA TYR A 133 4.42 -1.92 -2.46
C TYR A 133 4.27 -1.35 -1.03
N ASP A 134 4.27 -2.19 0.00
CA ASP A 134 3.95 -1.75 1.36
C ASP A 134 5.19 -1.49 2.22
N THR A 135 6.38 -1.69 1.67
CA THR A 135 7.60 -1.62 2.46
C THR A 135 8.45 -0.42 2.11
N ARG A 136 8.47 0.54 2.98
CA ARG A 136 9.22 1.80 2.96
C ARG A 136 9.53 2.19 4.40
N LEU A 137 10.61 2.90 4.65
CA LEU A 137 10.99 3.28 6.01
C LEU A 137 9.87 4.10 6.67
N PHE A 138 9.41 5.15 5.98
CA PHE A 138 8.26 5.95 6.38
C PHE A 138 7.28 6.15 5.24
N ASN A 139 6.04 6.27 5.61
CA ASN A 139 4.90 6.43 4.76
C ASN A 139 3.95 7.46 5.37
N TYR A 140 3.46 8.37 4.53
CA TYR A 140 2.34 9.23 4.78
C TYR A 140 1.23 8.84 3.81
N ASP A 141 0.15 8.27 4.29
CA ASP A 141 -0.98 7.81 3.49
C ASP A 141 -2.28 8.24 4.19
N GLU A 142 -2.63 9.50 4.02
CA GLU A 142 -3.68 10.17 4.77
C GLU A 142 -4.65 10.91 3.85
N TRP A 143 -5.82 11.22 4.38
CA TRP A 143 -6.79 12.09 3.75
C TRP A 143 -6.43 13.55 3.97
N GLY A 144 -6.41 14.34 2.90
CA GLY A 144 -6.04 15.75 3.04
C GLY A 144 -5.85 16.48 1.72
N TYR A 145 -4.96 17.44 1.74
CA TYR A 145 -4.58 18.23 0.58
C TYR A 145 -3.07 18.42 0.53
N ARG A 146 -2.55 18.47 -0.69
CA ARG A 146 -1.14 18.64 -0.95
C ARG A 146 -0.90 19.72 -1.97
N VAL A 147 0.13 20.53 -1.74
CA VAL A 147 0.72 21.44 -2.70
C VAL A 147 2.07 20.88 -3.11
N GLY A 148 2.24 20.61 -4.39
CA GLY A 148 3.47 20.11 -4.98
C GLY A 148 4.10 21.16 -5.90
N PHE A 149 5.41 21.32 -5.78
CA PHE A 149 6.23 22.13 -6.68
C PHE A 149 7.32 21.24 -7.30
N SER A 150 7.46 21.27 -8.63
CA SER A 150 8.47 20.47 -9.32
C SER A 150 9.10 21.26 -10.45
N THR A 151 10.44 21.30 -10.47
CA THR A 151 11.22 21.95 -11.53
C THR A 151 12.65 21.41 -11.57
N ASN A 152 13.21 21.19 -12.76
CA ASN A 152 14.63 20.84 -12.99
C ASN A 152 15.17 19.75 -12.05
N GLY A 153 14.43 18.64 -11.91
CA GLY A 153 14.79 17.53 -11.04
C GLY A 153 14.48 17.73 -9.56
N PHE A 154 14.14 18.94 -9.13
CA PHE A 154 13.70 19.22 -7.76
C PHE A 154 12.20 19.05 -7.61
N THR A 155 11.76 18.39 -6.53
CA THR A 155 10.37 18.26 -6.13
C THR A 155 10.23 18.64 -4.65
N LEU A 156 9.24 19.45 -4.32
CA LEU A 156 8.83 19.77 -2.97
C LEU A 156 7.32 19.56 -2.85
N ASN A 157 6.91 18.72 -1.94
CA ASN A 157 5.50 18.49 -1.62
C ASN A 157 5.25 18.85 -0.16
N VAL A 158 4.19 19.60 0.08
CA VAL A 158 3.69 19.90 1.42
C VAL A 158 2.26 19.40 1.50
N ALA A 159 2.01 18.46 2.38
CA ALA A 159 0.69 17.87 2.59
C ALA A 159 0.19 18.16 4.01
N PHE A 160 -1.10 18.39 4.11
CA PHE A 160 -1.82 18.58 5.38
C PHE A 160 -2.90 17.51 5.45
N HIS A 161 -3.05 16.84 6.59
CA HIS A 161 -4.07 15.84 6.76
C HIS A 161 -5.08 16.20 7.85
N GLN A 162 -6.26 15.61 7.71
CA GLN A 162 -7.30 15.56 8.73
C GLN A 162 -7.31 14.18 9.35
N ASP A 163 -7.88 14.06 10.53
CA ASP A 163 -8.06 12.78 11.19
C ASP A 163 -8.89 11.81 10.33
N HIS A 164 -8.41 10.59 10.23
CA HIS A 164 -8.97 9.55 9.38
C HIS A 164 -10.44 9.21 9.68
N ASP A 165 -10.86 9.32 10.94
CA ASP A 165 -12.20 8.92 11.37
C ASP A 165 -13.29 9.96 11.04
N GLU A 166 -12.92 11.16 10.59
CA GLU A 166 -13.83 12.31 10.49
C GLU A 166 -13.93 12.94 9.09
N PHE A 167 -13.55 12.21 8.07
CA PHE A 167 -13.47 12.69 6.68
C PHE A 167 -14.78 13.23 6.08
N TRP A 168 -15.91 12.93 6.67
CA TRP A 168 -17.21 13.41 6.19
C TRP A 168 -17.56 14.76 6.80
N PHE A 169 -17.12 15.86 6.19
CA PHE A 169 -17.61 17.28 6.25
C PHE A 169 -18.39 17.75 7.51
N SER A 170 -18.67 16.86 8.47
CA SER A 170 -19.62 17.12 9.54
C SER A 170 -19.00 17.49 10.89
N GLN A 171 -17.69 17.43 11.06
CA GLN A 171 -17.10 17.58 12.38
C GLN A 171 -16.21 18.82 12.60
N ALA A 172 -16.06 19.68 11.63
CA ALA A 172 -15.59 21.05 11.91
C ALA A 172 -16.48 21.78 12.96
N ALA A 173 -17.61 21.19 13.32
CA ALA A 173 -18.53 21.73 14.32
C ALA A 173 -18.03 21.63 15.77
N ASN A 174 -17.06 20.75 16.07
CA ASN A 174 -16.61 20.53 17.43
C ASN A 174 -15.32 21.28 17.81
N GLY A 175 -14.84 22.17 16.96
CA GLY A 175 -13.68 23.04 17.26
C GLY A 175 -12.34 22.31 17.18
N ASP A 176 -12.29 21.09 16.68
CA ASP A 176 -11.05 20.38 16.43
C ASP A 176 -10.28 20.98 15.25
N ALA A 177 -8.97 20.98 15.33
CA ALA A 177 -8.11 21.58 14.32
C ALA A 177 -8.40 20.96 12.95
N ILE A 178 -8.62 21.80 11.93
CA ILE A 178 -8.81 21.41 10.54
C ILE A 178 -7.61 20.59 10.02
N THR A 179 -6.48 20.70 10.70
CA THR A 179 -5.21 20.07 10.32
C THR A 179 -4.61 19.40 11.55
N LYS A 180 -4.50 18.07 11.54
CA LYS A 180 -3.87 17.29 12.63
C LYS A 180 -2.40 16.99 12.36
N GLY A 181 -1.93 17.15 11.14
CA GLY A 181 -0.54 16.92 10.81
C GLY A 181 -0.09 17.60 9.54
N LEU A 182 1.22 17.60 9.37
CA LEU A 182 1.94 18.20 8.26
C LEU A 182 2.99 17.22 7.77
N ASN A 183 2.97 16.91 6.49
CA ASN A 183 4.01 16.14 5.84
C ASN A 183 4.77 16.99 4.82
N VAL A 184 6.09 16.95 4.87
CA VAL A 184 6.97 17.61 3.91
C VAL A 184 7.86 16.55 3.26
N PHE A 185 7.80 16.49 1.95
CA PHE A 185 8.66 15.66 1.12
C PHE A 185 9.43 16.54 0.15
N ALA A 186 10.74 16.37 0.09
CA ALA A 186 11.58 17.02 -0.90
C ALA A 186 12.46 15.97 -1.59
N SER A 187 12.69 16.13 -2.89
CA SER A 187 13.66 15.29 -3.61
C SER A 187 14.39 16.09 -4.67
N TYR A 188 15.60 15.65 -4.97
CA TYR A 188 16.40 16.17 -6.07
C TYR A 188 17.03 15.03 -6.85
N GLY A 189 16.65 14.94 -8.12
CA GLY A 189 17.19 13.97 -9.08
C GLY A 189 18.26 14.63 -9.97
N ALA A 190 19.42 13.98 -10.09
CA ALA A 190 20.53 14.37 -10.94
C ALA A 190 21.22 13.12 -11.52
N ASP A 191 22.26 13.29 -12.32
CA ASP A 191 23.02 12.20 -12.94
C ASP A 191 23.62 11.23 -11.91
N PHE A 192 23.92 11.71 -10.72
CA PHE A 192 24.43 10.88 -9.62
C PHE A 192 23.35 10.08 -8.86
N GLY A 193 22.08 10.24 -9.22
CA GLY A 193 20.93 9.62 -8.54
C GLY A 193 19.98 10.63 -7.91
N THR A 194 19.06 10.15 -7.08
CA THR A 194 18.07 10.97 -6.38
C THR A 194 18.33 10.95 -4.89
N ILE A 195 18.42 12.12 -4.29
CA ILE A 195 18.37 12.31 -2.83
C ILE A 195 16.95 12.73 -2.45
N LEU A 196 16.50 12.32 -1.28
CA LEU A 196 15.20 12.73 -0.74
C LEU A 196 15.29 13.06 0.75
N ALA A 197 14.36 13.88 1.18
CA ALA A 197 14.07 14.17 2.59
C ALA A 197 12.56 14.03 2.82
N PHE A 198 12.22 13.45 3.94
CA PHE A 198 10.84 13.22 4.38
C PHE A 198 10.72 13.67 5.82
N VAL A 199 9.71 14.46 6.15
CA VAL A 199 9.37 14.83 7.52
C VAL A 199 7.86 14.77 7.66
N ASP A 200 7.42 14.07 8.68
CA ASP A 200 6.01 13.93 9.03
C ASP A 200 5.80 14.35 10.48
N PHE A 201 4.89 15.29 10.67
CA PHE A 201 4.42 15.76 11.97
C PHE A 201 2.98 15.28 12.12
N ASN A 202 2.73 14.42 13.09
CA ASN A 202 1.43 13.86 13.39
C ASN A 202 0.94 14.26 14.78
N ASP A 203 -0.31 13.95 15.10
CA ASP A 203 -0.96 14.21 16.39
C ASP A 203 -0.63 15.59 16.97
N THR A 204 -0.94 16.65 16.23
CA THR A 204 -0.70 18.03 16.67
C THR A 204 0.79 18.32 16.94
N PHE A 205 1.66 17.80 16.06
CA PHE A 205 3.13 17.95 16.13
C PHE A 205 3.81 17.26 17.32
N ARG A 206 3.20 16.23 17.89
CA ARG A 206 3.81 15.45 18.96
C ARG A 206 4.64 14.30 18.41
N ASP A 207 4.14 13.65 17.39
CA ASP A 207 4.85 12.57 16.72
C ASP A 207 5.59 13.13 15.52
N ILE A 208 6.88 12.86 15.46
CA ILE A 208 7.75 13.34 14.39
C ILE A 208 8.45 12.15 13.77
N LYS A 209 8.30 11.99 12.46
CA LYS A 209 9.11 11.08 11.67
C LYS A 209 9.96 11.91 10.71
N ALA A 210 11.25 11.66 10.66
CA ALA A 210 12.14 12.33 9.71
C ALA A 210 13.09 11.33 9.09
N ALA A 211 13.29 11.41 7.77
CA ALA A 211 14.21 10.56 7.05
C ALA A 211 14.94 11.31 5.95
N ALA A 212 16.11 10.80 5.60
CA ALA A 212 16.84 11.12 4.38
C ALA A 212 17.10 9.83 3.62
N GLY A 213 17.05 9.92 2.28
CA GLY A 213 17.25 8.78 1.43
C GLY A 213 18.01 9.10 0.17
N TYR A 214 18.55 8.04 -0.41
CA TYR A 214 19.23 8.08 -1.69
C TYR A 214 18.82 6.89 -2.53
N ASN A 215 18.60 7.09 -3.82
CA ASN A 215 18.48 6.00 -4.78
C ASN A 215 19.18 6.31 -6.08
N ASN A 216 19.68 5.26 -6.74
CA ASN A 216 20.30 5.37 -8.03
C ASN A 216 20.14 4.08 -8.84
N GLN A 217 20.23 4.24 -10.17
CA GLN A 217 20.23 3.17 -11.16
C GLN A 217 21.60 3.10 -11.81
N PHE A 218 22.29 1.97 -11.62
CA PHE A 218 23.59 1.67 -12.20
C PHE A 218 23.44 0.57 -13.26
N GLY A 219 23.15 0.94 -14.49
CA GLY A 219 22.82 -0.02 -15.54
C GLY A 219 21.61 -0.87 -15.17
N ASP A 220 21.81 -2.19 -15.04
CA ASP A 220 20.76 -3.16 -14.70
C ASP A 220 20.47 -3.24 -13.18
N ILE A 221 21.21 -2.48 -12.36
CA ILE A 221 21.11 -2.52 -10.90
C ILE A 221 20.51 -1.22 -10.38
N ARG A 222 19.49 -1.30 -9.53
CA ARG A 222 19.00 -0.20 -8.71
C ARG A 222 19.33 -0.46 -7.25
N LEU A 223 19.82 0.58 -6.59
CA LEU A 223 20.08 0.60 -5.15
C LEU A 223 19.35 1.77 -4.52
N PHE A 224 18.81 1.59 -3.33
CA PHE A 224 18.38 2.69 -2.49
C PHE A 224 18.73 2.42 -1.03
N VAL A 225 18.83 3.49 -0.25
CA VAL A 225 19.00 3.48 1.20
C VAL A 225 18.24 4.66 1.78
N ASP A 226 17.52 4.42 2.86
CA ASP A 226 16.92 5.46 3.68
C ASP A 226 17.37 5.27 5.12
N ALA A 227 17.56 6.39 5.82
CA ALA A 227 17.82 6.42 7.25
C ALA A 227 16.89 7.45 7.91
N GLY A 228 16.33 7.13 9.05
CA GLY A 228 15.38 8.00 9.70
C GLY A 228 15.29 7.80 11.20
N ILE A 229 14.58 8.74 11.79
CA ILE A 229 14.28 8.80 13.22
C ILE A 229 12.79 9.00 13.41
N GLN A 230 12.27 8.49 14.52
CA GLN A 230 10.92 8.74 14.99
C GLN A 230 10.98 9.21 16.45
N LEU A 231 10.23 10.24 16.76
CA LEU A 231 9.94 10.67 18.11
C LEU A 231 8.43 10.54 18.33
N ASP A 232 8.03 9.72 19.27
CA ASP A 232 6.63 9.58 19.71
C ASP A 232 6.48 10.33 21.04
N GLY A 233 5.65 11.37 21.06
CA GLY A 233 5.40 12.26 22.18
C GLY A 233 4.01 12.11 22.77
N THR A 234 3.48 10.90 22.93
CA THR A 234 2.14 10.65 23.50
C THR A 234 1.95 11.28 24.87
N LYS A 235 0.73 11.76 25.13
CA LYS A 235 0.38 12.70 26.22
C LYS A 235 0.74 12.23 27.64
N ASP A 236 0.80 10.93 27.87
CA ASP A 236 0.89 10.31 29.19
C ASP A 236 2.07 9.35 29.35
N GLN A 237 2.98 9.28 28.36
CA GLN A 237 4.16 8.43 28.38
C GLN A 237 5.42 9.25 28.14
N GLU A 238 6.54 8.75 28.60
CA GLU A 238 7.85 9.33 28.27
C GLU A 238 8.02 9.29 26.75
N SER A 239 8.49 10.39 26.16
CA SER A 239 8.77 10.47 24.73
C SER A 239 9.71 9.34 24.32
N VAL A 240 9.29 8.57 23.33
CA VAL A 240 10.04 7.43 22.85
C VAL A 240 10.77 7.80 21.58
N PHE A 241 12.08 7.62 21.58
CA PHE A 241 12.94 7.84 20.43
C PHE A 241 13.29 6.50 19.77
N GLY A 242 13.17 6.44 18.45
CA GLY A 242 13.60 5.31 17.66
C GLY A 242 14.39 5.74 16.43
N ALA A 243 15.29 4.87 15.99
CA ALA A 243 16.05 5.04 14.75
C ALA A 243 15.88 3.81 13.84
N GLY A 244 15.94 4.02 12.55
CA GLY A 244 15.86 2.92 11.59
C GLY A 244 16.53 3.26 10.27
N PHE A 245 16.84 2.23 9.54
CA PHE A 245 17.26 2.35 8.14
C PHE A 245 16.68 1.22 7.31
N ASP A 246 16.54 1.45 6.02
CA ASP A 246 16.27 0.42 5.06
C ASP A 246 17.21 0.47 3.87
N VAL A 247 17.31 -0.66 3.19
CA VAL A 247 18.09 -0.80 1.97
C VAL A 247 17.36 -1.70 0.99
N GLY A 248 17.30 -1.27 -0.26
CA GLY A 248 16.74 -2.07 -1.36
C GLY A 248 17.75 -2.26 -2.47
N PHE A 249 17.76 -3.46 -3.00
CA PHE A 249 18.54 -3.87 -4.15
C PHE A 249 17.63 -4.47 -5.21
N LYS A 250 17.78 -4.06 -6.46
CA LYS A 250 17.06 -4.62 -7.60
C LYS A 250 18.03 -4.84 -8.75
N TYR A 251 17.96 -6.00 -9.34
CA TYR A 251 18.62 -6.36 -10.58
C TYR A 251 17.58 -6.81 -11.60
N ALA A 252 17.63 -6.23 -12.80
CA ALA A 252 16.71 -6.57 -13.87
C ALA A 252 17.45 -6.56 -15.21
N LYS A 253 17.64 -7.75 -15.78
CA LYS A 253 18.30 -7.92 -17.08
C LYS A 253 17.65 -9.07 -17.85
N ASP A 254 17.26 -8.81 -19.08
CA ASP A 254 16.62 -9.76 -19.98
C ASP A 254 15.41 -10.44 -19.34
N ALA A 255 15.48 -11.75 -19.14
CA ALA A 255 14.44 -12.55 -18.51
C ALA A 255 14.58 -12.63 -16.97
N LEU A 256 15.70 -12.16 -16.44
CA LEU A 256 16.06 -12.33 -15.03
C LEU A 256 15.70 -11.09 -14.22
N TYR A 257 15.03 -11.30 -13.09
CA TYR A 257 14.72 -10.28 -12.13
C TYR A 257 15.02 -10.79 -10.72
N PHE A 258 15.75 -10.00 -9.96
CA PHE A 258 15.97 -10.22 -8.53
C PHE A 258 15.79 -8.90 -7.78
N GLU A 259 15.10 -8.96 -6.65
CA GLU A 259 14.94 -7.82 -5.74
C GLU A 259 15.05 -8.30 -4.31
N ALA A 260 15.76 -7.56 -3.48
CA ALA A 260 15.87 -7.80 -2.05
C ALA A 260 15.70 -6.48 -1.30
N TYR A 261 15.13 -6.58 -0.12
CA TYR A 261 14.88 -5.45 0.77
C TYR A 261 15.12 -5.88 2.21
N ALA A 262 15.81 -5.04 2.96
CA ALA A 262 16.00 -5.20 4.40
C ALA A 262 15.68 -3.88 5.11
N ARG A 263 15.05 -3.98 6.29
CA ARG A 263 14.73 -2.85 7.16
C ARG A 263 15.10 -3.20 8.59
N TRP A 264 15.86 -2.33 9.19
CA TRP A 264 16.26 -2.44 10.59
C TRP A 264 15.67 -1.30 11.41
N PHE A 265 15.20 -1.62 12.61
CA PHE A 265 14.74 -0.65 13.60
C PHE A 265 15.33 -0.95 14.97
N GLU A 266 15.65 0.12 15.70
CA GLU A 266 15.98 0.09 17.10
C GLU A 266 14.78 0.59 17.91
N ASN A 267 14.45 -0.10 18.98
CA ASN A 267 13.43 0.16 20.01
C ASN A 267 12.36 1.21 19.67
N ASN A 268 11.10 0.81 19.82
CA ASN A 268 9.92 1.67 19.83
C ASN A 268 9.47 2.28 18.49
N PHE A 269 10.03 1.84 17.37
CA PHE A 269 9.37 2.10 16.11
C PHE A 269 8.05 1.31 16.08
N GLU A 270 6.95 2.03 16.14
CA GLU A 270 5.59 1.48 16.11
C GLU A 270 5.22 0.96 14.71
N VAL A 271 6.06 0.13 14.12
CA VAL A 271 5.84 -0.34 12.76
C VAL A 271 4.94 -1.56 12.72
N LEU A 272 4.77 -2.31 13.80
CA LEU A 272 3.98 -3.55 13.78
C LEU A 272 3.27 -3.92 15.09
N GLY A 273 3.07 -2.97 16.01
CA GLY A 273 2.25 -3.22 17.21
C GLY A 273 2.71 -4.41 18.08
N LYS A 274 4.00 -4.75 18.06
CA LYS A 274 4.57 -5.82 18.90
C LYS A 274 5.47 -5.21 19.94
N GLU A 275 4.91 -5.00 21.12
CA GLU A 275 5.68 -4.72 22.32
C GLU A 275 6.70 -5.85 22.58
N GLY A 276 7.96 -5.53 22.82
CA GLY A 276 8.91 -6.40 23.52
C GLY A 276 10.16 -6.86 22.79
N ASP A 277 10.33 -6.66 21.49
CA ASP A 277 11.61 -6.98 20.83
C ASP A 277 12.44 -5.70 20.64
N PRO A 278 13.63 -5.59 21.29
CA PRO A 278 14.43 -4.37 21.26
C PRO A 278 15.06 -4.06 19.90
N MET A 279 15.08 -5.02 18.99
CA MET A 279 15.58 -4.87 17.61
C MET A 279 14.71 -5.63 16.65
N TYR A 280 14.49 -5.03 15.52
CA TYR A 280 13.66 -5.58 14.47
C TYR A 280 14.40 -5.57 13.13
N LEU A 281 14.54 -6.73 12.50
CA LEU A 281 15.12 -6.87 11.18
C LEU A 281 14.12 -7.55 10.24
N TYR A 282 13.42 -6.75 9.48
CA TYR A 282 12.54 -7.20 8.41
C TYR A 282 13.35 -7.49 7.15
N PHE A 283 13.05 -8.60 6.49
CA PHE A 283 13.71 -8.96 5.23
C PHE A 283 12.72 -9.56 4.25
N LYS A 284 12.87 -9.21 2.98
CA LYS A 284 12.20 -9.89 1.87
C LYS A 284 13.06 -9.95 0.62
N ALA A 285 12.84 -10.97 -0.19
CA ALA A 285 13.47 -11.13 -1.48
C ALA A 285 12.53 -11.78 -2.48
N LYS A 286 12.65 -11.40 -3.73
CA LYS A 286 11.92 -11.99 -4.86
C LYS A 286 12.89 -12.28 -6.00
N PHE A 287 12.84 -13.48 -6.49
CA PHE A 287 13.48 -13.88 -7.72
C PHE A 287 12.41 -14.19 -8.74
N SER A 288 12.57 -13.75 -9.97
CA SER A 288 11.67 -14.13 -11.05
C SER A 288 12.40 -14.33 -12.36
N TYR A 289 11.85 -15.23 -13.17
CA TYR A 289 12.36 -15.55 -14.49
C TYR A 289 11.22 -15.52 -15.51
N LYS A 290 11.37 -14.67 -16.51
CA LYS A 290 10.39 -14.51 -17.58
C LYS A 290 10.52 -15.63 -18.58
N LEU A 291 9.43 -16.38 -18.75
CA LEU A 291 9.22 -17.35 -19.81
C LEU A 291 8.04 -16.85 -20.66
N ASP A 292 8.03 -17.17 -21.93
CA ASP A 292 6.82 -16.96 -22.75
C ASP A 292 5.92 -18.20 -22.59
N PRO A 293 4.64 -18.05 -22.11
CA PRO A 293 3.83 -16.84 -21.89
C PRO A 293 3.72 -16.36 -20.43
N CYS A 294 4.56 -16.80 -19.50
CA CYS A 294 4.42 -16.48 -18.09
C CYS A 294 5.76 -16.09 -17.45
N THR A 295 5.71 -15.53 -16.24
CA THR A 295 6.87 -15.28 -15.38
C THR A 295 6.77 -16.17 -14.16
N LEU A 296 7.75 -17.00 -13.94
CA LEU A 296 7.89 -17.79 -12.71
C LEU A 296 8.52 -16.92 -11.63
N PHE A 297 8.12 -17.14 -10.37
CA PHE A 297 8.73 -16.43 -9.26
C PHE A 297 8.84 -17.29 -8.00
N VAL A 298 9.83 -16.93 -7.18
CA VAL A 298 9.95 -17.33 -5.77
C VAL A 298 10.07 -16.07 -4.93
N TYR A 299 9.37 -16.04 -3.83
CA TYR A 299 9.35 -14.92 -2.89
C TYR A 299 9.57 -15.45 -1.47
N PHE A 300 10.37 -14.74 -0.71
CA PHE A 300 10.59 -14.94 0.70
C PHE A 300 10.38 -13.63 1.46
N LYS A 301 9.74 -13.72 2.61
CA LYS A 301 9.58 -12.62 3.57
C LYS A 301 9.75 -13.19 4.97
N ASP A 302 10.45 -12.47 5.81
CA ASP A 302 10.47 -12.70 7.25
C ASP A 302 10.22 -11.36 7.97
N GLU A 303 9.30 -11.37 8.91
CA GLU A 303 8.90 -10.14 9.59
C GLU A 303 9.92 -9.68 10.61
N ASN A 304 10.70 -10.59 11.21
CA ASN A 304 11.79 -10.26 12.10
C ASN A 304 12.82 -11.40 12.22
N LEU A 305 13.88 -11.33 11.43
CA LEU A 305 15.00 -12.28 11.45
C LEU A 305 15.75 -12.34 12.80
N MET A 306 15.57 -11.34 13.66
CA MET A 306 16.18 -11.29 15.00
C MET A 306 15.28 -11.91 16.07
N ALA A 307 14.05 -12.25 15.75
CA ALA A 307 13.12 -12.88 16.69
C ALA A 307 13.54 -14.31 17.01
N LYS A 308 13.25 -14.75 18.24
CA LYS A 308 13.48 -16.16 18.65
C LYS A 308 12.67 -17.16 17.85
N LYS A 309 11.61 -16.73 17.18
CA LYS A 309 10.72 -17.57 16.33
C LYS A 309 10.53 -16.88 14.99
N PHE A 310 10.85 -17.61 13.93
CA PHE A 310 10.65 -17.11 12.57
C PHE A 310 9.16 -17.01 12.21
N ALA A 311 8.77 -15.88 11.67
CA ALA A 311 7.44 -15.65 11.11
C ALA A 311 7.59 -15.35 9.61
N SER A 312 7.88 -16.39 8.85
CA SER A 312 8.25 -16.27 7.44
C SER A 312 7.09 -16.62 6.51
N THR A 313 7.04 -15.96 5.38
CA THR A 313 6.19 -16.28 4.23
C THR A 313 7.05 -16.67 3.04
N ILE A 314 6.76 -17.84 2.47
CA ILE A 314 7.39 -18.33 1.24
C ILE A 314 6.32 -18.47 0.18
N LYS A 315 6.55 -17.92 -1.01
CA LYS A 315 5.65 -18.06 -2.17
C LYS A 315 6.45 -18.57 -3.36
N ALA A 316 5.85 -19.49 -4.13
CA ALA A 316 6.39 -19.93 -5.41
C ALA A 316 5.27 -20.12 -6.41
N GLY A 317 5.38 -19.51 -7.58
CA GLY A 317 4.30 -19.55 -8.55
C GLY A 317 4.61 -18.88 -9.86
N ALA A 318 3.54 -18.48 -10.55
CA ALA A 318 3.61 -17.85 -11.84
C ALA A 318 2.64 -16.70 -11.96
N THR A 319 3.02 -15.70 -12.76
CA THR A 319 2.16 -14.62 -13.23
C THR A 319 2.15 -14.58 -14.75
N GLY A 320 1.09 -14.07 -15.33
CA GLY A 320 1.01 -13.91 -16.78
C GLY A 320 -0.14 -13.03 -17.20
N SER A 321 -0.28 -12.86 -18.51
CA SER A 321 -1.38 -12.11 -19.08
C SER A 321 -1.95 -12.80 -20.32
N VAL A 322 -3.25 -12.70 -20.49
CA VAL A 322 -3.97 -13.13 -21.69
C VAL A 322 -4.88 -11.98 -22.12
N GLY A 323 -4.53 -11.31 -23.22
CA GLY A 323 -5.17 -10.06 -23.60
C GLY A 323 -5.03 -9.01 -22.48
N SER A 324 -6.13 -8.38 -22.10
CA SER A 324 -6.17 -7.40 -21.00
C SER A 324 -6.27 -8.04 -19.60
N CYS A 325 -6.33 -9.37 -19.51
CA CYS A 325 -6.45 -10.07 -18.23
C CYS A 325 -5.07 -10.47 -17.72
N ASN A 326 -4.67 -9.95 -16.57
CA ASN A 326 -3.51 -10.43 -15.83
C ASN A 326 -3.95 -11.46 -14.80
N TRP A 327 -3.14 -12.47 -14.61
CA TRP A 327 -3.38 -13.53 -13.64
C TRP A 327 -2.14 -13.84 -12.82
N GLU A 328 -2.35 -14.32 -11.62
CA GLU A 328 -1.32 -14.81 -10.71
C GLU A 328 -1.84 -16.07 -10.00
N CYS A 329 -0.97 -17.07 -9.84
CA CYS A 329 -1.24 -18.27 -9.07
C CYS A 329 0.04 -18.76 -8.41
N TYR A 330 0.00 -19.07 -7.10
CA TYR A 330 1.17 -19.51 -6.36
C TYR A 330 0.82 -20.42 -5.17
N ALA A 331 1.77 -21.23 -4.76
CA ALA A 331 1.75 -21.87 -3.45
C ALA A 331 2.34 -20.92 -2.41
N GLN A 332 1.70 -20.83 -1.25
CA GLN A 332 2.15 -20.02 -0.12
C GLN A 332 2.26 -20.87 1.13
N ILE A 333 3.35 -20.70 1.86
CA ILE A 333 3.57 -21.25 3.19
C ILE A 333 3.85 -20.10 4.14
N ASP A 334 3.07 -20.00 5.21
CA ASP A 334 3.31 -19.07 6.31
C ASP A 334 3.68 -19.86 7.56
N THR A 335 4.82 -19.54 8.15
CA THR A 335 5.30 -20.09 9.42
C THR A 335 5.06 -19.10 10.56
N GLY A 336 5.30 -19.53 11.81
CA GLY A 336 5.18 -18.66 12.98
C GLY A 336 3.73 -18.29 13.33
N LYS A 337 2.75 -19.06 12.87
CA LYS A 337 1.34 -18.83 13.17
C LYS A 337 0.93 -19.48 14.51
N GLY A 338 -0.21 -19.00 15.06
CA GLY A 338 -0.70 -19.42 16.37
C GLY A 338 -0.03 -18.69 17.53
N ALA A 339 -0.64 -18.76 18.71
CA ALA A 339 -0.19 -18.04 19.91
C ALA A 339 1.26 -18.36 20.32
N ASN A 340 1.74 -19.58 20.01
CA ASN A 340 3.09 -20.02 20.32
C ASN A 340 4.07 -19.93 19.15
N GLY A 341 3.62 -19.48 17.96
CA GLY A 341 4.44 -19.42 16.75
C GLY A 341 4.92 -20.78 16.22
N ASP A 342 4.21 -21.88 16.52
CA ASP A 342 4.56 -23.25 16.19
C ASP A 342 3.72 -23.84 15.03
N LYS A 343 2.83 -23.03 14.47
CA LYS A 343 1.90 -23.48 13.44
C LYS A 343 2.29 -22.98 12.05
N ILE A 344 1.82 -23.70 11.04
CA ILE A 344 2.09 -23.45 9.64
C ILE A 344 0.77 -23.38 8.88
N ASN A 345 0.60 -22.35 8.05
CA ASN A 345 -0.49 -22.27 7.11
C ASN A 345 -0.01 -22.52 5.70
N PHE A 346 -0.83 -23.18 4.90
CA PHE A 346 -0.59 -23.42 3.49
C PHE A 346 -1.79 -22.91 2.68
N ALA A 347 -1.54 -22.22 1.57
CA ALA A 347 -2.59 -21.77 0.67
C ALA A 347 -2.14 -21.84 -0.80
N ILE A 348 -3.10 -21.87 -1.70
CA ILE A 348 -2.89 -21.67 -3.14
C ILE A 348 -3.73 -20.47 -3.58
N PRO A 349 -3.24 -19.24 -3.39
CA PRO A 349 -3.89 -18.03 -3.86
C PRO A 349 -3.92 -17.92 -5.38
N VAL A 350 -5.00 -17.34 -5.89
CA VAL A 350 -5.15 -16.97 -7.31
C VAL A 350 -5.71 -15.57 -7.41
N SER A 351 -5.26 -14.80 -8.37
CA SER A 351 -5.83 -13.49 -8.66
C SER A 351 -6.00 -13.27 -10.16
N PHE A 352 -7.00 -12.49 -10.52
CA PHE A 352 -7.25 -12.03 -11.88
C PHE A 352 -7.54 -10.54 -11.86
N SER A 353 -6.94 -9.80 -12.78
CA SER A 353 -7.26 -8.38 -12.97
C SER A 353 -7.43 -8.05 -14.43
N VAL A 354 -8.45 -7.27 -14.75
CA VAL A 354 -8.73 -6.80 -16.13
C VAL A 354 -8.72 -5.27 -16.10
N ALA A 355 -7.99 -4.68 -17.05
CA ALA A 355 -7.97 -3.24 -17.29
C ALA A 355 -8.69 -2.94 -18.63
N PHE A 356 -9.48 -1.85 -18.65
CA PHE A 356 -10.26 -1.38 -19.79
C PHE A 356 -9.84 0.02 -20.18
#